data_277b4bdbcb93637e82f4f22d403e0a99
#
_entry.id   277b4bdbcb93637e82f4f22d403e0a99
#
_cell.length_a   1.000
_cell.length_b   1.000
_cell.length_c   1.000
_cell.angle_alpha   90.00
_cell.angle_beta   90.00
_cell.angle_gamma   90.00
#
_symmetry.space_group_name_H-M   'P 1'
#
loop_
_entity.id
_entity.type
_entity.pdbx_description
1 polymer ?
#
loop_
_entity_poly.entity_id
_entity_poly.type
_entity_poly.pdbx_seq_one_letter_code
_entity_poly.pdbx_strand_id
1 'polypeptide(L)'
;MHQFNEHHPELKGFSAYFAKEIFPLLSAREADRKVSLKKAVIACSILALLGVIVVIYILSKPDPSRLVYYFGFVCLIAIGGVYKYMMRDVQSFTKQKIVNGICNYVGWKFDSQPALPTLSHWSSLLLIRKGYEGVEGYRSNKIKLEDEISGEAHGAIFNSIEVKLTRKSGKNRVTDFRGQLMSITFPRKFLGRTIVLRDKGFLQGKKKGDMKRVGLVDPVFEKIFEAYGTDQVEARYLLTPVFMQTLVDLERSIGGKNIRFGFDQNKLFIAVETPNQFEAGSMLEPLTDPARTQKILDEIGAVYDVVDVVSRAKRG
;
A
#
# COMPACT_ATOMS: atom_id res chain seq x y z
N MET A 1 26.38 -8.13 14.58
CA MET A 1 25.84 -8.43 13.26
C MET A 1 24.31 -8.37 13.39
N HIS A 2 23.61 -7.54 12.60
CA HIS A 2 22.16 -7.49 12.67
C HIS A 2 21.59 -8.80 12.13
N GLN A 3 20.71 -9.44 12.90
CA GLN A 3 20.06 -10.69 12.51
C GLN A 3 18.60 -10.36 12.20
N PHE A 4 18.19 -10.57 10.96
CA PHE A 4 16.81 -10.37 10.51
C PHE A 4 16.04 -11.69 10.56
N ASN A 5 14.75 -11.58 10.71
CA ASN A 5 13.88 -12.73 10.61
C ASN A 5 13.62 -13.03 9.12
N GLU A 6 14.26 -14.07 8.63
CA GLU A 6 14.26 -14.47 7.20
C GLU A 6 13.24 -15.58 7.01
N HIS A 7 11.93 -15.28 7.20
CA HIS A 7 10.85 -16.27 7.14
C HIS A 7 10.73 -16.97 5.79
N HIS A 8 11.11 -16.30 4.68
CA HIS A 8 11.01 -16.84 3.34
C HIS A 8 12.35 -17.46 2.90
N PRO A 9 12.33 -18.62 2.22
CA PRO A 9 13.54 -19.24 1.70
C PRO A 9 14.38 -18.30 0.83
N GLU A 10 13.75 -17.42 0.07
CA GLU A 10 14.38 -16.44 -0.83
C GLU A 10 15.10 -15.32 -0.08
N LEU A 11 14.72 -15.09 1.17
CA LEU A 11 15.35 -14.09 2.04
C LEU A 11 16.49 -14.65 2.88
N LYS A 12 16.78 -15.96 2.79
CA LYS A 12 17.89 -16.58 3.51
C LYS A 12 19.23 -15.96 3.13
N GLY A 13 19.99 -15.50 4.12
CA GLY A 13 21.27 -14.81 3.91
C GLY A 13 21.15 -13.30 3.73
N PHE A 14 19.95 -12.74 3.79
CA PHE A 14 19.73 -11.29 3.68
C PHE A 14 20.49 -10.52 4.77
N SER A 15 20.62 -11.06 5.98
CA SER A 15 21.36 -10.43 7.08
C SER A 15 22.83 -10.15 6.70
N ALA A 16 23.48 -11.07 5.99
CA ALA A 16 24.85 -10.87 5.50
C ALA A 16 24.91 -9.84 4.37
N TYR A 17 23.96 -9.91 3.43
CA TYR A 17 23.81 -8.93 2.35
C TYR A 17 23.55 -7.52 2.88
N PHE A 18 22.65 -7.37 3.85
CA PHE A 18 22.39 -6.09 4.51
C PHE A 18 23.64 -5.49 5.11
N ALA A 19 24.40 -6.29 5.86
CA ALA A 19 25.63 -5.82 6.51
C ALA A 19 26.68 -5.33 5.50
N LYS A 20 26.74 -5.95 4.32
CA LYS A 20 27.71 -5.63 3.28
C LYS A 20 27.26 -4.46 2.39
N GLU A 21 26.01 -4.45 1.94
CA GLU A 21 25.55 -3.57 0.86
C GLU A 21 24.69 -2.40 1.37
N ILE A 22 23.82 -2.61 2.38
CA ILE A 22 22.84 -1.60 2.80
C ILE A 22 23.35 -0.81 4.00
N PHE A 23 23.84 -1.51 5.02
CA PHE A 23 24.29 -0.90 6.27
C PHE A 23 25.34 0.20 6.09
N PRO A 24 26.39 0.07 5.24
CA PRO A 24 27.37 1.13 5.03
C PRO A 24 26.73 2.41 4.45
N LEU A 25 25.76 2.27 3.56
CA LEU A 25 25.06 3.41 2.94
C LEU A 25 24.19 4.16 3.97
N LEU A 26 23.50 3.43 4.84
CA LEU A 26 22.72 4.02 5.92
C LEU A 26 23.61 4.68 6.98
N SER A 27 24.72 4.03 7.33
CA SER A 27 25.70 4.56 8.30
C SER A 27 26.35 5.85 7.82
N ALA A 28 26.69 5.93 6.53
CA ALA A 28 27.25 7.15 5.94
C ALA A 28 26.26 8.34 5.99
N ARG A 29 24.96 8.07 5.89
CA ARG A 29 23.90 9.10 5.94
C ARG A 29 23.42 9.46 7.35
N GLU A 30 23.86 8.71 8.38
CA GLU A 30 23.45 8.94 9.77
C GLU A 30 23.89 10.32 10.29
N ALA A 31 25.06 10.82 9.85
CA ALA A 31 25.51 12.15 10.18
C ALA A 31 24.56 13.24 9.62
N ASP A 32 24.12 13.08 8.36
CA ASP A 32 23.18 14.00 7.71
C ASP A 32 21.83 14.00 8.41
N ARG A 33 21.34 12.81 8.85
CA ARG A 33 20.12 12.71 9.64
C ARG A 33 20.23 13.53 10.93
N LYS A 34 21.32 13.36 11.68
CA LYS A 34 21.54 14.09 12.93
C LYS A 34 21.60 15.59 12.73
N VAL A 35 22.27 16.06 11.65
CA VAL A 35 22.32 17.47 11.30
C VAL A 35 20.91 18.01 10.94
N SER A 36 20.20 17.28 10.07
CA SER A 36 18.85 17.66 9.66
C SER A 36 17.86 17.63 10.82
N LEU A 37 17.96 16.63 11.70
CA LEU A 37 17.15 16.53 12.91
C LEU A 37 17.42 17.71 13.86
N LYS A 38 18.70 18.04 14.10
CA LYS A 38 19.07 19.20 14.94
C LYS A 38 18.49 20.50 14.38
N LYS A 39 18.61 20.72 13.07
CA LYS A 39 18.03 21.89 12.39
C LYS A 39 16.51 21.91 12.52
N ALA A 40 15.85 20.77 12.32
CA ALA A 40 14.40 20.63 12.44
C ALA A 40 13.93 20.93 13.87
N VAL A 41 14.60 20.38 14.89
CA VAL A 41 14.28 20.65 16.30
C VAL A 41 14.43 22.13 16.62
N ILE A 42 15.52 22.79 16.20
CA ILE A 42 15.73 24.22 16.42
C ILE A 42 14.61 25.03 15.74
N ALA A 43 14.30 24.75 14.46
CA ALA A 43 13.26 25.46 13.74
C ALA A 43 11.87 25.28 14.39
N CYS A 44 11.54 24.04 14.78
CA CYS A 44 10.29 23.73 15.47
C CYS A 44 10.22 24.42 16.85
N SER A 45 11.33 24.47 17.59
CA SER A 45 11.39 25.15 18.91
C SER A 45 11.19 26.66 18.78
N ILE A 46 11.81 27.30 17.79
CA ILE A 46 11.61 28.72 17.51
C ILE A 46 10.13 29.00 17.16
N LEU A 47 9.56 28.18 16.27
CA LEU A 47 8.16 28.32 15.87
C LEU A 47 7.20 28.09 17.04
N ALA A 48 7.50 27.12 17.90
CA ALA A 48 6.72 26.86 19.11
C ALA A 48 6.80 28.03 20.08
N LEU A 49 8.00 28.62 20.32
CA LEU A 49 8.20 29.78 21.19
C LEU A 49 7.42 31.00 20.69
N LEU A 50 7.52 31.30 19.40
CA LEU A 50 6.76 32.36 18.76
C LEU A 50 5.24 32.15 18.92
N GLY A 51 4.80 30.91 18.72
CA GLY A 51 3.39 30.52 18.92
C GLY A 51 2.91 30.77 20.35
N VAL A 52 3.72 30.42 21.35
CA VAL A 52 3.42 30.65 22.77
C VAL A 52 3.34 32.15 23.08
N ILE A 53 4.28 32.96 22.56
CA ILE A 53 4.27 34.41 22.76
C ILE A 53 2.96 35.03 22.21
N VAL A 54 2.55 34.63 21.00
CA VAL A 54 1.31 35.11 20.39
C VAL A 54 0.09 34.66 21.18
N VAL A 55 0.06 33.42 21.68
CA VAL A 55 -1.03 32.93 22.55
C VAL A 55 -1.12 33.72 23.83
N ILE A 56 0.00 34.00 24.52
CA ILE A 56 0.05 34.79 25.73
C ILE A 56 -0.47 36.24 25.45
N TYR A 57 -0.05 36.85 24.33
CA TYR A 57 -0.50 38.16 23.91
C TYR A 57 -2.02 38.18 23.67
N ILE A 58 -2.60 37.16 23.01
CA ILE A 58 -4.06 37.11 22.80
C ILE A 58 -4.80 36.94 24.14
N LEU A 59 -4.29 36.09 25.04
CA LEU A 59 -4.89 35.85 26.36
C LEU A 59 -4.80 37.10 27.28
N SER A 60 -3.87 38.01 27.06
CA SER A 60 -3.77 39.27 27.82
C SER A 60 -4.82 40.32 27.45
N LYS A 61 -5.63 40.07 26.39
CA LYS A 61 -6.73 40.98 26.01
C LYS A 61 -7.95 40.75 26.91
N PRO A 62 -8.79 41.77 27.12
CA PRO A 62 -9.95 41.70 28.03
C PRO A 62 -11.01 40.68 27.58
N ASP A 63 -11.07 40.34 26.29
CA ASP A 63 -11.97 39.32 25.75
C ASP A 63 -11.17 38.38 24.82
N PRO A 64 -10.56 37.31 25.38
CA PRO A 64 -9.79 36.37 24.60
C PRO A 64 -10.72 35.56 23.69
N SER A 65 -10.71 35.88 22.41
CA SER A 65 -11.55 35.23 21.40
C SER A 65 -11.20 33.76 21.24
N ARG A 66 -12.17 32.95 20.73
CA ARG A 66 -11.95 31.54 20.37
C ARG A 66 -10.82 31.35 19.34
N LEU A 67 -10.31 32.43 18.77
CA LEU A 67 -9.16 32.44 17.85
C LEU A 67 -7.89 31.85 18.47
N VAL A 68 -7.72 31.86 19.79
CA VAL A 68 -6.58 31.22 20.49
C VAL A 68 -6.49 29.77 20.15
N TYR A 69 -7.61 29.03 20.17
CA TYR A 69 -7.64 27.57 19.85
C TYR A 69 -7.29 27.31 18.38
N TYR A 70 -7.84 28.12 17.47
CA TYR A 70 -7.53 27.98 16.03
C TYR A 70 -6.06 28.31 15.75
N PHE A 71 -5.50 29.33 16.37
CA PHE A 71 -4.10 29.69 16.21
C PHE A 71 -3.17 28.62 16.76
N GLY A 72 -3.44 28.08 17.97
CA GLY A 72 -2.69 26.98 18.53
C GLY A 72 -2.69 25.73 17.62
N PHE A 73 -3.85 25.39 17.07
CA PHE A 73 -3.98 24.30 16.12
C PHE A 73 -3.18 24.52 14.82
N VAL A 74 -3.21 25.72 14.27
CA VAL A 74 -2.41 26.10 13.09
C VAL A 74 -0.92 26.00 13.36
N CYS A 75 -0.47 26.45 14.53
CA CYS A 75 0.94 26.33 14.95
C CYS A 75 1.39 24.87 15.02
N LEU A 76 0.58 23.97 15.59
CA LEU A 76 0.90 22.54 15.64
C LEU A 76 1.03 21.91 14.25
N ILE A 77 0.13 22.26 13.32
CA ILE A 77 0.22 21.82 11.91
C ILE A 77 1.49 22.36 11.27
N ALA A 78 1.82 23.64 11.49
CA ALA A 78 3.01 24.25 10.92
C ALA A 78 4.31 23.59 11.43
N ILE A 79 4.39 23.30 12.75
CA ILE A 79 5.53 22.59 13.36
C ILE A 79 5.71 21.21 12.70
N GLY A 80 4.61 20.42 12.59
CA GLY A 80 4.63 19.13 11.92
C GLY A 80 5.04 19.23 10.44
N GLY A 81 4.58 20.25 9.74
CA GLY A 81 4.93 20.54 8.35
C GLY A 81 6.41 20.85 8.16
N VAL A 82 6.98 21.72 9.01
CA VAL A 82 8.41 22.06 9.00
C VAL A 82 9.27 20.86 9.27
N TYR A 83 8.95 20.07 10.31
CA TYR A 83 9.65 18.83 10.62
C TYR A 83 9.64 17.85 9.42
N LYS A 84 8.47 17.60 8.85
CA LYS A 84 8.32 16.71 7.69
C LYS A 84 9.10 17.19 6.48
N TYR A 85 9.07 18.50 6.21
CA TYR A 85 9.79 19.08 5.10
C TYR A 85 11.31 18.89 5.25
N MET A 86 11.85 19.17 6.45
CA MET A 86 13.29 19.08 6.72
C MET A 86 13.80 17.64 6.72
N MET A 87 12.94 16.66 7.06
CA MET A 87 13.31 15.25 7.10
C MET A 87 13.06 14.51 5.77
N ARG A 88 12.38 15.14 4.82
CA ARG A 88 11.90 14.50 3.58
C ARG A 88 13.00 13.80 2.80
N ASP A 89 14.14 14.44 2.61
CA ASP A 89 15.23 13.92 1.79
C ASP A 89 15.90 12.71 2.45
N VAL A 90 16.09 12.77 3.77
CA VAL A 90 16.64 11.64 4.55
C VAL A 90 15.67 10.47 4.54
N GLN A 91 14.37 10.73 4.69
CA GLN A 91 13.33 9.69 4.63
C GLN A 91 13.29 9.01 3.25
N SER A 92 13.27 9.82 2.19
CA SER A 92 13.24 9.31 0.81
C SER A 92 14.46 8.46 0.50
N PHE A 93 15.65 8.96 0.85
CA PHE A 93 16.89 8.20 0.68
C PHE A 93 16.86 6.86 1.43
N THR A 94 16.49 6.89 2.70
CA THR A 94 16.44 5.69 3.57
C THR A 94 15.46 4.65 3.00
N LYS A 95 14.24 5.08 2.67
CA LYS A 95 13.23 4.24 2.04
C LYS A 95 13.77 3.59 0.77
N GLN A 96 14.29 4.39 -0.16
CA GLN A 96 14.81 3.89 -1.42
C GLN A 96 15.95 2.88 -1.22
N LYS A 97 16.90 3.16 -0.31
CA LYS A 97 18.04 2.26 -0.08
C LYS A 97 17.64 0.93 0.53
N ILE A 98 16.71 0.94 1.48
CA ILE A 98 16.24 -0.30 2.09
C ILE A 98 15.38 -1.10 1.11
N VAL A 99 14.35 -0.48 0.51
CA VAL A 99 13.43 -1.19 -0.41
C VAL A 99 14.17 -1.69 -1.65
N ASN A 100 14.97 -0.84 -2.31
CA ASN A 100 15.79 -1.29 -3.45
C ASN A 100 16.78 -2.39 -3.05
N GLY A 101 17.39 -2.30 -1.87
CA GLY A 101 18.30 -3.31 -1.39
C GLY A 101 17.63 -4.68 -1.24
N ILE A 102 16.44 -4.72 -0.63
CA ILE A 102 15.68 -5.96 -0.48
C ILE A 102 15.19 -6.46 -1.86
N CYS A 103 14.62 -5.59 -2.69
CA CYS A 103 14.17 -5.97 -4.02
C CYS A 103 15.31 -6.51 -4.89
N ASN A 104 16.47 -5.85 -4.90
CA ASN A 104 17.64 -6.32 -5.64
C ASN A 104 18.14 -7.68 -5.13
N TYR A 105 18.07 -7.92 -3.81
CA TYR A 105 18.46 -9.19 -3.22
C TYR A 105 17.62 -10.37 -3.74
N VAL A 106 16.30 -10.17 -3.90
CA VAL A 106 15.38 -11.19 -4.42
C VAL A 106 15.19 -11.13 -5.96
N GLY A 107 15.93 -10.26 -6.65
CA GLY A 107 15.86 -10.12 -8.12
C GLY A 107 14.63 -9.33 -8.62
N TRP A 108 14.01 -8.50 -7.78
CA TRP A 108 12.87 -7.67 -8.12
C TRP A 108 13.28 -6.22 -8.42
N LYS A 109 12.36 -5.46 -9.01
CA LYS A 109 12.51 -4.03 -9.29
C LYS A 109 11.61 -3.22 -8.37
N PHE A 110 12.12 -2.09 -7.92
CA PHE A 110 11.38 -1.09 -7.17
C PHE A 110 11.40 0.25 -7.88
N ASP A 111 10.25 0.90 -7.99
CA ASP A 111 10.09 2.28 -8.47
C ASP A 111 9.28 3.08 -7.45
N SER A 112 9.89 4.14 -6.91
CA SER A 112 9.26 5.06 -5.95
C SER A 112 8.35 6.10 -6.61
N GLN A 113 8.40 6.24 -7.95
CA GLN A 113 7.60 7.18 -8.74
C GLN A 113 7.06 6.51 -10.00
N PRO A 114 6.23 5.47 -9.86
CA PRO A 114 5.78 4.69 -10.98
C PRO A 114 4.91 5.49 -11.94
N ALA A 115 4.97 5.10 -13.21
CA ALA A 115 4.05 5.61 -14.21
C ALA A 115 2.60 5.18 -13.90
N LEU A 116 1.64 6.00 -14.30
CA LEU A 116 0.22 5.69 -14.08
C LEU A 116 -0.19 4.41 -14.84
N PRO A 117 -0.53 3.32 -14.14
CA PRO A 117 -1.04 2.13 -14.79
C PRO A 117 -2.44 2.41 -15.36
N THR A 118 -2.83 1.64 -16.37
CA THR A 118 -4.19 1.70 -16.90
C THR A 118 -5.18 1.13 -15.89
N LEU A 119 -5.79 1.98 -15.07
CA LEU A 119 -6.72 1.57 -14.01
C LEU A 119 -8.07 1.06 -14.56
N SER A 120 -8.30 1.11 -15.88
CA SER A 120 -9.54 0.65 -16.51
C SER A 120 -9.87 -0.82 -16.22
N HIS A 121 -8.88 -1.70 -16.18
CA HIS A 121 -9.10 -3.11 -15.83
C HIS A 121 -9.62 -3.27 -14.40
N TRP A 122 -9.02 -2.61 -13.40
CA TRP A 122 -9.50 -2.68 -12.02
C TRP A 122 -10.91 -2.12 -11.85
N SER A 123 -11.25 -1.04 -12.57
CA SER A 123 -12.58 -0.45 -12.50
C SER A 123 -13.63 -1.27 -13.28
N SER A 124 -13.27 -1.88 -14.41
CA SER A 124 -14.16 -2.75 -15.19
C SER A 124 -14.49 -4.04 -14.41
N LEU A 125 -13.54 -4.55 -13.63
CA LEU A 125 -13.69 -5.68 -12.73
C LEU A 125 -14.29 -5.27 -11.36
N LEU A 126 -14.75 -4.05 -11.19
CA LEU A 126 -15.35 -3.52 -9.95
C LEU A 126 -14.42 -3.59 -8.72
N LEU A 127 -13.11 -3.78 -8.91
CA LEU A 127 -12.13 -3.84 -7.83
C LEU A 127 -11.87 -2.47 -7.22
N ILE A 128 -11.98 -1.43 -8.04
CA ILE A 128 -11.99 -0.02 -7.63
C ILE A 128 -13.22 0.70 -8.19
N ARG A 129 -13.51 1.88 -7.65
CA ARG A 129 -14.60 2.72 -8.15
C ARG A 129 -14.28 3.23 -9.57
N LYS A 130 -15.30 3.29 -10.44
CA LYS A 130 -15.22 3.97 -11.73
C LYS A 130 -14.91 5.47 -11.58
N GLY A 131 -14.29 6.06 -12.60
CA GLY A 131 -13.97 7.49 -12.65
C GLY A 131 -12.49 7.79 -12.37
N TYR A 132 -11.64 6.76 -12.41
CA TYR A 132 -10.19 6.87 -12.36
C TYR A 132 -9.52 6.30 -13.62
N GLU A 133 -10.32 6.05 -14.66
CA GLU A 133 -9.85 5.59 -15.96
C GLU A 133 -9.28 6.76 -16.77
N GLY A 134 -7.97 6.74 -17.01
CA GLY A 134 -7.26 7.73 -17.82
C GLY A 134 -6.39 8.68 -17.00
N VAL A 135 -5.48 9.36 -17.72
CA VAL A 135 -4.45 10.25 -17.15
C VAL A 135 -5.06 11.45 -16.42
N GLU A 136 -6.26 11.86 -16.81
CA GLU A 136 -6.89 13.04 -16.20
C GLU A 136 -7.98 12.72 -15.19
N GLY A 137 -8.48 11.48 -15.12
CA GLY A 137 -9.65 11.15 -14.32
C GLY A 137 -10.81 12.16 -14.59
N TYR A 138 -11.94 12.04 -13.92
CA TYR A 138 -12.82 13.21 -13.82
C TYR A 138 -12.00 14.34 -13.16
N ARG A 139 -12.02 15.57 -13.71
CA ARG A 139 -11.22 16.76 -13.27
C ARG A 139 -11.16 16.99 -11.74
N SER A 140 -12.03 16.35 -10.99
CA SER A 140 -12.10 16.42 -9.52
C SER A 140 -11.45 15.25 -8.78
N ASN A 141 -11.12 14.15 -9.47
CA ASN A 141 -10.55 12.94 -8.87
C ASN A 141 -9.02 13.03 -8.89
N LYS A 142 -8.38 12.56 -7.83
CA LYS A 142 -6.92 12.53 -7.72
C LYS A 142 -6.47 11.09 -7.56
N ILE A 143 -5.45 10.73 -8.31
CA ILE A 143 -4.71 9.48 -8.21
C ILE A 143 -3.34 9.84 -7.64
N LYS A 144 -2.94 9.19 -6.56
CA LYS A 144 -1.58 9.20 -6.03
C LYS A 144 -1.04 7.80 -6.13
N LEU A 145 0.07 7.65 -6.81
CA LEU A 145 0.81 6.42 -6.95
C LEU A 145 2.06 6.52 -6.10
N GLU A 146 2.40 5.45 -5.43
CA GLU A 146 3.61 5.32 -4.64
C GLU A 146 4.10 3.87 -4.81
N ASP A 147 5.40 3.65 -4.69
CA ASP A 147 6.00 2.34 -4.46
C ASP A 147 5.49 1.19 -5.33
N GLU A 148 6.04 1.08 -6.51
CA GLU A 148 5.82 -0.09 -7.37
C GLU A 148 6.93 -1.12 -7.16
N ILE A 149 6.52 -2.36 -6.90
CA ILE A 149 7.41 -3.53 -6.88
C ILE A 149 6.97 -4.46 -8.00
N SER A 150 7.91 -4.88 -8.83
CA SER A 150 7.65 -5.80 -9.93
C SER A 150 8.76 -6.84 -10.06
N GLY A 151 8.41 -8.03 -10.53
CA GLY A 151 9.37 -9.10 -10.67
C GLY A 151 8.72 -10.42 -11.07
N GLU A 152 9.48 -11.48 -10.86
CA GLU A 152 9.02 -12.84 -11.01
C GLU A 152 9.19 -13.59 -9.69
N ALA A 153 8.17 -14.33 -9.29
CA ALA A 153 8.21 -15.23 -8.14
C ALA A 153 7.41 -16.50 -8.47
N HIS A 154 7.95 -17.67 -8.15
CA HIS A 154 7.34 -18.98 -8.44
C HIS A 154 6.91 -19.18 -9.91
N GLY A 155 7.64 -18.58 -10.86
CA GLY A 155 7.33 -18.63 -12.30
C GLY A 155 6.12 -17.79 -12.70
N ALA A 156 5.69 -16.87 -11.86
CA ALA A 156 4.65 -15.89 -12.16
C ALA A 156 5.22 -14.46 -12.18
N ILE A 157 4.97 -13.74 -13.26
CA ILE A 157 5.30 -12.32 -13.37
C ILE A 157 4.24 -11.54 -12.60
N PHE A 158 4.67 -10.67 -11.72
CA PHE A 158 3.78 -9.82 -10.93
C PHE A 158 4.18 -8.35 -10.95
N ASN A 159 3.20 -7.52 -10.66
CA ASN A 159 3.36 -6.09 -10.38
C ASN A 159 2.47 -5.74 -9.20
N SER A 160 2.99 -4.99 -8.25
CA SER A 160 2.27 -4.47 -7.08
C SER A 160 2.56 -2.99 -6.92
N ILE A 161 1.53 -2.16 -6.86
CA ILE A 161 1.66 -0.71 -6.76
C ILE A 161 0.78 -0.17 -5.64
N GLU A 162 1.33 0.73 -4.81
CA GLU A 162 0.54 1.44 -3.81
C GLU A 162 -0.23 2.60 -4.44
N VAL A 163 -1.55 2.64 -4.20
CA VAL A 163 -2.45 3.60 -4.82
C VAL A 163 -3.36 4.25 -3.78
N LYS A 164 -3.51 5.58 -3.90
CA LYS A 164 -4.53 6.33 -3.18
C LYS A 164 -5.43 7.06 -4.16
N LEU A 165 -6.71 6.69 -4.17
CA LEU A 165 -7.76 7.27 -5.02
C LEU A 165 -8.64 8.17 -4.17
N THR A 166 -8.76 9.44 -4.55
CA THR A 166 -9.60 10.41 -3.86
C THR A 166 -10.49 11.17 -4.82
N ARG A 167 -11.74 11.40 -4.45
CA ARG A 167 -12.69 12.21 -5.21
C ARG A 167 -13.15 13.44 -4.43
N LYS A 168 -13.62 14.43 -5.15
CA LYS A 168 -14.31 15.58 -4.57
C LYS A 168 -15.76 15.18 -4.27
N SER A 169 -16.24 15.47 -3.07
CA SER A 169 -17.62 15.26 -2.65
C SER A 169 -18.11 16.53 -1.96
N GLY A 170 -18.80 17.38 -2.73
CA GLY A 170 -19.16 18.73 -2.26
C GLY A 170 -17.91 19.57 -1.97
N LYS A 171 -17.80 20.10 -0.76
CA LYS A 171 -16.64 20.87 -0.29
C LYS A 171 -15.48 20.01 0.20
N ASN A 172 -15.69 18.70 0.42
CA ASN A 172 -14.72 17.79 1.01
C ASN A 172 -14.10 16.84 -0.03
N ARG A 173 -12.98 16.22 0.35
CA ARG A 173 -12.39 15.09 -0.38
C ARG A 173 -12.63 13.80 0.38
N VAL A 174 -13.05 12.76 -0.34
CA VAL A 174 -13.28 11.42 0.19
C VAL A 174 -12.27 10.48 -0.44
N THR A 175 -11.65 9.62 0.36
CA THR A 175 -10.81 8.54 -0.12
C THR A 175 -11.71 7.36 -0.52
N ASP A 176 -11.69 7.00 -1.81
CA ASP A 176 -12.46 5.87 -2.33
C ASP A 176 -11.68 4.55 -2.24
N PHE A 177 -10.35 4.63 -2.29
CA PHE A 177 -9.44 3.49 -2.14
C PHE A 177 -8.07 3.96 -1.65
N ARG A 178 -7.45 3.21 -0.77
CA ARG A 178 -6.05 3.30 -0.41
C ARG A 178 -5.54 1.91 -0.11
N GLY A 179 -4.46 1.51 -0.76
CA GLY A 179 -3.84 0.21 -0.56
C GLY A 179 -3.08 -0.26 -1.79
N GLN A 180 -2.91 -1.56 -1.90
CA GLN A 180 -2.16 -2.21 -2.96
C GLN A 180 -3.08 -2.66 -4.11
N LEU A 181 -2.67 -2.35 -5.33
CA LEU A 181 -3.20 -2.96 -6.55
C LEU A 181 -2.13 -3.88 -7.12
N MET A 182 -2.44 -5.17 -7.19
CA MET A 182 -1.51 -6.18 -7.70
C MET A 182 -2.06 -6.81 -8.97
N SER A 183 -1.18 -7.15 -9.90
CA SER A 183 -1.50 -8.00 -11.04
C SER A 183 -0.51 -9.14 -11.15
N ILE A 184 -1.02 -10.35 -11.36
CA ILE A 184 -0.23 -11.58 -11.54
C ILE A 184 -0.57 -12.17 -12.90
N THR A 185 0.44 -12.42 -13.72
CA THR A 185 0.26 -12.94 -15.08
C THR A 185 0.25 -14.47 -15.08
N PHE A 186 -0.74 -15.04 -15.75
CA PHE A 186 -0.90 -16.49 -15.93
C PHE A 186 -0.46 -16.89 -17.34
N PRO A 187 0.04 -18.13 -17.54
CA PRO A 187 0.43 -18.62 -18.87
C PRO A 187 -0.76 -18.87 -19.79
N ARG A 188 -1.97 -19.12 -19.23
CA ARG A 188 -3.19 -19.33 -20.01
C ARG A 188 -4.12 -18.11 -19.97
N LYS A 189 -4.93 -17.95 -21.01
CA LYS A 189 -6.03 -16.97 -21.02
C LYS A 189 -7.27 -17.57 -20.37
N PHE A 190 -8.01 -16.72 -19.66
CA PHE A 190 -9.34 -17.04 -19.14
C PHE A 190 -10.39 -16.83 -20.24
N LEU A 191 -11.42 -17.66 -20.26
CA LEU A 191 -12.48 -17.60 -21.27
C LEU A 191 -13.48 -16.47 -21.03
N GLY A 192 -13.55 -15.97 -19.79
CA GLY A 192 -14.42 -14.90 -19.39
C GLY A 192 -13.83 -14.08 -18.26
N ARG A 193 -14.60 -13.12 -17.78
CA ARG A 193 -14.26 -12.33 -16.60
C ARG A 193 -14.90 -12.95 -15.37
N THR A 194 -14.11 -13.12 -14.31
CA THR A 194 -14.59 -13.59 -13.00
C THR A 194 -14.13 -12.59 -11.93
N ILE A 195 -15.03 -12.19 -11.04
CA ILE A 195 -14.70 -11.34 -9.89
C ILE A 195 -15.12 -12.01 -8.59
N VAL A 196 -14.30 -11.80 -7.56
CA VAL A 196 -14.58 -12.21 -6.18
C VAL A 196 -14.52 -10.94 -5.32
N LEU A 197 -15.64 -10.59 -4.75
CA LEU A 197 -15.82 -9.40 -3.93
C LEU A 197 -16.19 -9.80 -2.51
N ARG A 198 -15.76 -9.00 -1.53
CA ARG A 198 -16.20 -9.24 -0.16
C ARG A 198 -17.72 -9.08 -0.05
N ASP A 199 -18.37 -10.06 0.59
CA ASP A 199 -19.79 -9.96 0.89
C ASP A 199 -20.04 -8.79 1.87
N LYS A 200 -20.93 -7.90 1.51
CA LYS A 200 -21.39 -6.76 2.33
C LYS A 200 -22.87 -6.86 2.68
N GLY A 201 -23.43 -8.06 2.53
CA GLY A 201 -24.83 -8.35 2.81
C GLY A 201 -25.80 -7.78 1.77
N PHE A 202 -27.10 -7.88 2.07
CA PHE A 202 -28.23 -7.60 1.17
C PHE A 202 -28.25 -6.20 0.51
N LEU A 203 -27.49 -5.23 1.02
CA LEU A 203 -27.46 -3.85 0.50
C LEU A 203 -26.63 -3.64 -0.78
N GLN A 204 -26.04 -4.67 -1.38
CA GLN A 204 -25.22 -4.56 -2.58
C GLN A 204 -25.95 -4.91 -3.88
N GLY A 205 -27.15 -4.42 -4.11
CA GLY A 205 -27.87 -4.51 -5.39
C GLY A 205 -27.25 -3.75 -6.56
N LYS A 206 -25.93 -3.54 -6.63
CA LYS A 206 -25.26 -2.91 -7.77
C LYS A 206 -25.25 -3.88 -8.94
N LYS A 207 -25.78 -3.46 -10.08
CA LYS A 207 -25.64 -4.17 -11.36
C LYS A 207 -24.15 -4.49 -11.59
N LYS A 208 -23.82 -5.77 -11.72
CA LYS A 208 -22.47 -6.27 -11.99
C LYS A 208 -22.18 -6.32 -13.50
N GLY A 209 -22.87 -5.49 -14.28
CA GLY A 209 -22.80 -5.49 -15.74
C GLY A 209 -23.41 -6.76 -16.32
N ASP A 210 -22.65 -7.44 -17.16
CA ASP A 210 -22.97 -8.71 -17.82
C ASP A 210 -22.60 -9.95 -16.97
N MET A 211 -21.99 -9.75 -15.80
CA MET A 211 -21.60 -10.84 -14.89
C MET A 211 -22.79 -11.30 -14.04
N LYS A 212 -22.97 -12.61 -13.95
CA LYS A 212 -23.97 -13.27 -13.10
C LYS A 212 -23.31 -13.87 -11.86
N ARG A 213 -24.05 -13.94 -10.75
CA ARG A 213 -23.57 -14.59 -9.52
C ARG A 213 -23.22 -16.05 -9.81
N VAL A 214 -22.09 -16.48 -9.31
CA VAL A 214 -21.61 -17.88 -9.37
C VAL A 214 -22.00 -18.54 -8.06
N GLY A 215 -22.88 -19.55 -8.13
CA GLY A 215 -23.19 -20.38 -6.97
C GLY A 215 -22.03 -21.33 -6.69
N LEU A 216 -21.51 -21.24 -5.47
CA LEU A 216 -20.39 -22.05 -4.99
C LEU A 216 -20.87 -22.87 -3.79
N VAL A 217 -20.18 -24.00 -3.52
CA VAL A 217 -20.60 -24.93 -2.46
C VAL A 217 -19.83 -24.79 -1.15
N ASP A 218 -18.86 -23.87 -1.08
CA ASP A 218 -18.06 -23.66 0.13
C ASP A 218 -18.73 -22.62 1.06
N PRO A 219 -19.30 -23.05 2.21
CA PRO A 219 -20.02 -22.15 3.10
C PRO A 219 -19.09 -21.16 3.84
N VAL A 220 -17.79 -21.47 3.98
CA VAL A 220 -16.82 -20.56 4.60
C VAL A 220 -16.49 -19.43 3.64
N PHE A 221 -16.25 -19.78 2.38
CA PHE A 221 -16.02 -18.81 1.32
C PHE A 221 -17.24 -17.90 1.12
N GLU A 222 -18.44 -18.46 1.01
CA GLU A 222 -19.67 -17.68 0.75
C GLU A 222 -20.07 -16.73 1.90
N LYS A 223 -19.59 -16.96 3.13
CA LYS A 223 -19.73 -16.01 4.24
C LYS A 223 -18.82 -14.79 4.11
N ILE A 224 -17.73 -14.91 3.37
CA ILE A 224 -16.71 -13.84 3.26
C ILE A 224 -16.81 -13.15 1.90
N PHE A 225 -17.06 -13.93 0.85
CA PHE A 225 -17.00 -13.50 -0.54
C PHE A 225 -18.25 -13.85 -1.33
N GLU A 226 -18.51 -13.02 -2.33
CA GLU A 226 -19.43 -13.30 -3.44
C GLU A 226 -18.66 -13.35 -4.74
N ALA A 227 -18.92 -14.36 -5.58
CA ALA A 227 -18.31 -14.50 -6.89
C ALA A 227 -19.32 -14.17 -8.00
N TYR A 228 -18.82 -13.53 -9.07
CA TYR A 228 -19.59 -13.21 -10.27
C TYR A 228 -18.73 -13.49 -11.49
N GLY A 229 -19.34 -14.00 -12.58
CA GLY A 229 -18.64 -14.31 -13.82
C GLY A 229 -19.50 -14.08 -15.06
N THR A 230 -18.85 -13.76 -16.17
CA THR A 230 -19.49 -13.74 -17.50
C THR A 230 -19.66 -15.15 -18.05
N ASP A 231 -18.73 -16.05 -17.71
CA ASP A 231 -18.79 -17.49 -18.00
C ASP A 231 -18.87 -18.26 -16.68
N GLN A 232 -19.98 -18.98 -16.49
CA GLN A 232 -20.29 -19.72 -15.26
C GLN A 232 -19.46 -20.99 -15.11
N VAL A 233 -19.07 -21.61 -16.24
CA VAL A 233 -18.28 -22.84 -16.26
C VAL A 233 -16.83 -22.51 -15.91
N GLU A 234 -16.27 -21.49 -16.59
CA GLU A 234 -14.91 -21.02 -16.31
C GLU A 234 -14.78 -20.52 -14.87
N ALA A 235 -15.75 -19.75 -14.38
CA ALA A 235 -15.72 -19.24 -13.01
C ALA A 235 -15.66 -20.36 -11.95
N ARG A 236 -16.43 -21.46 -12.13
CA ARG A 236 -16.36 -22.63 -11.24
C ARG A 236 -15.07 -23.41 -11.41
N TYR A 237 -14.53 -23.47 -12.62
CA TYR A 237 -13.25 -24.10 -12.88
C TYR A 237 -12.08 -23.33 -12.21
N LEU A 238 -12.16 -22.00 -12.16
CA LEU A 238 -11.17 -21.17 -11.47
C LEU A 238 -11.32 -21.27 -9.95
N LEU A 239 -12.54 -21.24 -9.45
CA LEU A 239 -12.85 -21.21 -8.02
C LEU A 239 -13.02 -22.65 -7.49
N THR A 240 -11.96 -23.45 -7.63
CA THR A 240 -11.89 -24.77 -6.99
C THR A 240 -11.93 -24.66 -5.47
N PRO A 241 -12.32 -25.72 -4.74
CA PRO A 241 -12.30 -25.71 -3.27
C PRO A 241 -10.95 -25.30 -2.67
N VAL A 242 -9.84 -25.81 -3.26
CA VAL A 242 -8.48 -25.45 -2.83
C VAL A 242 -8.22 -23.95 -3.05
N PHE A 243 -8.60 -23.43 -4.20
CA PHE A 243 -8.38 -22.02 -4.50
C PHE A 243 -9.27 -21.11 -3.64
N MET A 244 -10.52 -21.47 -3.38
CA MET A 244 -11.40 -20.74 -2.47
C MET A 244 -10.83 -20.67 -1.05
N GLN A 245 -10.33 -21.81 -0.52
CA GLN A 245 -9.67 -21.83 0.79
C GLN A 245 -8.43 -20.92 0.78
N THR A 246 -7.64 -20.94 -0.27
CA THR A 246 -6.48 -20.08 -0.50
C THR A 246 -6.85 -18.59 -0.41
N LEU A 247 -7.95 -18.16 -1.03
CA LEU A 247 -8.42 -16.76 -0.96
C LEU A 247 -8.91 -16.38 0.44
N VAL A 248 -9.53 -17.32 1.16
CA VAL A 248 -9.95 -17.12 2.55
C VAL A 248 -8.74 -16.95 3.47
N ASP A 249 -7.72 -17.79 3.31
CA ASP A 249 -6.50 -17.72 4.12
C ASP A 249 -5.70 -16.45 3.82
N LEU A 250 -5.65 -16.05 2.55
CA LEU A 250 -5.03 -14.81 2.13
C LEU A 250 -5.74 -13.58 2.75
N GLU A 251 -7.07 -13.54 2.76
CA GLU A 251 -7.84 -12.47 3.41
C GLU A 251 -7.51 -12.35 4.90
N ARG A 252 -7.30 -13.49 5.56
CA ARG A 252 -6.96 -13.52 7.00
C ARG A 252 -5.52 -13.08 7.28
N SER A 253 -4.57 -13.44 6.40
CA SER A 253 -3.13 -13.23 6.63
C SER A 253 -2.65 -11.81 6.30
N ILE A 254 -3.20 -11.19 5.25
CA ILE A 254 -2.69 -9.89 4.75
C ILE A 254 -2.90 -8.73 5.75
N GLY A 255 -3.79 -8.88 6.75
CA GLY A 255 -4.12 -7.79 7.67
C GLY A 255 -4.75 -6.55 6.98
N GLY A 256 -5.00 -6.64 5.68
CA GLY A 256 -5.69 -5.65 4.88
C GLY A 256 -7.21 -5.79 5.00
N LYS A 257 -7.92 -4.75 4.54
CA LYS A 257 -9.38 -4.74 4.53
C LYS A 257 -9.90 -4.78 3.10
N ASN A 258 -11.09 -5.35 2.90
CA ASN A 258 -11.79 -5.32 1.62
C ASN A 258 -10.97 -5.87 0.44
N ILE A 259 -10.32 -7.02 0.62
CA ILE A 259 -9.63 -7.69 -0.48
C ILE A 259 -10.64 -8.09 -1.57
N ARG A 260 -10.26 -7.90 -2.82
CA ARG A 260 -11.08 -8.16 -4.02
C ARG A 260 -10.19 -8.75 -5.09
N PHE A 261 -10.74 -9.70 -5.84
CA PHE A 261 -10.01 -10.39 -6.91
C PHE A 261 -10.79 -10.28 -8.23
N GLY A 262 -10.06 -10.22 -9.33
CA GLY A 262 -10.65 -10.20 -10.66
C GLY A 262 -9.77 -10.93 -11.66
N PHE A 263 -10.36 -11.86 -12.40
CA PHE A 263 -9.71 -12.59 -13.49
C PHE A 263 -10.18 -12.01 -14.80
N ASP A 264 -9.24 -11.59 -15.63
CA ASP A 264 -9.52 -11.08 -16.98
C ASP A 264 -8.32 -11.34 -17.88
N GLN A 265 -8.59 -11.79 -19.10
CA GLN A 265 -7.58 -12.17 -20.09
C GLN A 265 -6.63 -13.25 -19.55
N ASN A 266 -5.40 -12.92 -19.24
CA ASN A 266 -4.41 -13.80 -18.64
C ASN A 266 -3.87 -13.28 -17.31
N LYS A 267 -4.63 -12.42 -16.62
CA LYS A 267 -4.19 -11.79 -15.38
C LYS A 267 -5.19 -11.98 -14.26
N LEU A 268 -4.67 -12.19 -13.07
CA LEU A 268 -5.38 -11.99 -11.82
C LEU A 268 -5.05 -10.59 -11.33
N PHE A 269 -6.07 -9.81 -11.08
CA PHE A 269 -6.03 -8.49 -10.47
C PHE A 269 -6.49 -8.60 -9.02
N ILE A 270 -5.72 -8.02 -8.10
CA ILE A 270 -6.02 -8.02 -6.67
C ILE A 270 -6.03 -6.57 -6.20
N ALA A 271 -7.07 -6.19 -5.48
CA ALA A 271 -7.13 -4.90 -4.79
C ALA A 271 -7.32 -5.16 -3.30
N VAL A 272 -6.40 -4.68 -2.47
CA VAL A 272 -6.47 -4.81 -1.01
C VAL A 272 -6.27 -3.45 -0.36
N GLU A 273 -7.17 -3.07 0.56
CA GLU A 273 -7.06 -1.83 1.31
C GLU A 273 -6.08 -2.02 2.47
N THR A 274 -4.96 -1.30 2.42
CA THR A 274 -3.88 -1.33 3.43
C THR A 274 -3.52 0.08 3.88
N PRO A 275 -2.92 0.24 5.07
CA PRO A 275 -2.19 1.46 5.41
C PRO A 275 -1.02 1.69 4.46
N ASN A 276 -0.35 2.84 4.56
CA ASN A 276 0.90 3.11 3.83
C ASN A 276 1.94 2.04 4.17
N GLN A 277 2.54 1.45 3.15
CA GLN A 277 3.58 0.44 3.27
C GLN A 277 4.95 0.99 2.84
N PHE A 278 5.99 0.21 3.08
CA PHE A 278 7.38 0.53 2.71
C PHE A 278 7.90 1.86 3.26
N GLU A 279 7.35 2.34 4.37
CA GLU A 279 7.74 3.61 4.96
C GLU A 279 9.08 3.48 5.73
N ALA A 280 9.92 4.50 5.58
CA ALA A 280 11.23 4.55 6.25
C ALA A 280 11.17 4.62 7.77
N GLY A 281 10.01 4.72 8.38
CA GLY A 281 9.83 4.83 9.84
C GLY A 281 10.19 6.22 10.40
N SER A 282 10.32 6.30 11.72
CA SER A 282 10.61 7.55 12.43
C SER A 282 12.05 8.02 12.18
N MET A 283 12.24 9.31 11.87
CA MET A 283 13.57 9.90 11.77
C MET A 283 14.18 10.29 13.12
N LEU A 284 13.47 10.05 14.21
CA LEU A 284 14.03 10.19 15.57
C LEU A 284 14.97 9.04 15.91
N GLU A 285 14.74 7.87 15.33
CA GLU A 285 15.57 6.67 15.47
C GLU A 285 16.70 6.63 14.44
N PRO A 286 17.83 5.96 14.74
CA PRO A 286 18.95 5.80 13.81
C PRO A 286 18.50 5.19 12.46
N LEU A 287 19.15 5.58 11.37
CA LEU A 287 18.89 4.98 10.06
C LEU A 287 19.24 3.50 10.01
N THR A 288 20.21 3.11 10.83
CA THR A 288 20.74 1.74 10.96
C THR A 288 19.94 0.85 11.91
N ASP A 289 18.82 1.36 12.47
CA ASP A 289 17.96 0.55 13.34
C ASP A 289 17.41 -0.66 12.55
N PRO A 290 17.70 -1.89 13.01
CA PRO A 290 17.27 -3.11 12.32
C PRO A 290 15.74 -3.25 12.26
N ALA A 291 14.99 -2.75 13.24
CA ALA A 291 13.53 -2.83 13.28
C ALA A 291 12.89 -2.15 12.05
N ARG A 292 13.52 -1.07 11.56
CA ARG A 292 13.12 -0.35 10.35
C ARG A 292 13.20 -1.25 9.10
N THR A 293 14.33 -1.91 8.94
CA THR A 293 14.57 -2.83 7.81
C THR A 293 13.71 -4.09 7.94
N GLN A 294 13.56 -4.63 9.14
CA GLN A 294 12.69 -5.80 9.39
C GLN A 294 11.26 -5.53 8.98
N LYS A 295 10.72 -4.37 9.35
CA LYS A 295 9.34 -4.00 8.96
C LYS A 295 9.16 -4.01 7.44
N ILE A 296 10.08 -3.41 6.68
CA ILE A 296 10.01 -3.38 5.22
C ILE A 296 10.21 -4.79 4.63
N LEU A 297 11.08 -5.59 5.24
CA LEU A 297 11.31 -6.98 4.85
C LEU A 297 10.02 -7.81 5.00
N ASP A 298 9.29 -7.63 6.10
CA ASP A 298 8.02 -8.31 6.35
C ASP A 298 6.94 -7.84 5.37
N GLU A 299 6.88 -6.55 5.04
CA GLU A 299 5.94 -5.99 4.06
C GLU A 299 6.22 -6.52 2.63
N ILE A 300 7.48 -6.67 2.24
CA ILE A 300 7.88 -7.29 0.96
C ILE A 300 7.60 -8.81 1.00
N GLY A 301 7.83 -9.45 2.13
CA GLY A 301 7.47 -10.85 2.35
C GLY A 301 5.98 -11.10 2.15
N ALA A 302 5.12 -10.19 2.61
CA ALA A 302 3.67 -10.30 2.38
C ALA A 302 3.29 -10.23 0.89
N VAL A 303 3.99 -9.43 0.08
CA VAL A 303 3.81 -9.44 -1.39
C VAL A 303 4.20 -10.80 -1.97
N TYR A 304 5.30 -11.35 -1.50
CA TYR A 304 5.76 -12.69 -1.89
C TYR A 304 4.74 -13.78 -1.57
N ASP A 305 4.17 -13.76 -0.35
CA ASP A 305 3.13 -14.70 0.07
C ASP A 305 1.91 -14.68 -0.84
N VAL A 306 1.45 -13.50 -1.25
CA VAL A 306 0.33 -13.38 -2.20
C VAL A 306 0.64 -14.08 -3.50
N VAL A 307 1.83 -13.85 -4.06
CA VAL A 307 2.24 -14.45 -5.34
C VAL A 307 2.42 -15.97 -5.20
N ASP A 308 3.04 -16.44 -4.12
CA ASP A 308 3.26 -17.85 -3.85
C ASP A 308 1.94 -18.62 -3.73
N VAL A 309 1.06 -18.13 -2.85
CA VAL A 309 -0.25 -18.74 -2.57
C VAL A 309 -1.08 -18.87 -3.85
N VAL A 310 -1.14 -17.79 -4.66
CA VAL A 310 -1.88 -17.78 -5.93
C VAL A 310 -1.23 -18.71 -6.97
N SER A 311 0.10 -18.76 -7.01
CA SER A 311 0.84 -19.58 -7.97
C SER A 311 0.76 -21.08 -7.67
N ARG A 312 0.75 -21.46 -6.38
CA ARG A 312 0.59 -22.87 -5.96
C ARG A 312 -0.80 -23.41 -6.25
N ALA A 313 -1.83 -22.67 -5.94
CA ALA A 313 -3.22 -23.05 -6.20
C ALA A 313 -3.52 -23.31 -7.67
N LYS A 314 -2.61 -22.95 -8.57
CA LYS A 314 -2.68 -23.17 -10.01
C LYS A 314 -2.07 -24.51 -10.46
N ARG A 315 -1.20 -25.12 -9.66
CA ARG A 315 -0.49 -26.36 -10.01
C ARG A 315 -1.25 -27.62 -9.61
N GLY A 316 -2.28 -27.50 -8.80
CA GLY A 316 -3.21 -28.55 -8.42
C GLY A 316 -4.53 -28.45 -9.19
#